data_7d1fa62e2093373d9efa14edcc94ba87
#
_entry.id   7d1fa62e2093373d9efa14edcc94ba87
#
_cell.length_a   1.000
_cell.length_b   1.000
_cell.length_c   1.000
_cell.angle_alpha   90.00
_cell.angle_beta   90.00
_cell.angle_gamma   90.00
#
_symmetry.space_group_name_H-M   'P 1'
#
loop_
_entity.id
_entity.type
_entity.pdbx_description
1 polymer ?
#
loop_
_entity_poly.entity_id
_entity_poly.type
_entity_poly.pdbx_seq_one_letter_code
_entity_poly.pdbx_strand_id
1 'polypeptide(L)'
;MEKILVTGGAGFLGANLCAKLLKRGNFEVICLDNLYTGSIDNIKELLENKNFSFIEFDVENSLDELNLSADYIFNLACPASPVHYQKDPVKTLKTSVFGIYNLLNFANKNNATILQASTSEIYGDPAIHPQKEEYFGNVNPIGIR
;
A
#
# COMPACT_ATOMS: atom_id res chain seq x y z
N MET A 1 14.90 6.70 -15.92
CA MET A 1 14.87 6.28 -14.49
C MET A 1 13.52 5.66 -14.27
N GLU A 2 13.46 4.48 -13.69
CA GLU A 2 12.18 3.80 -13.43
C GLU A 2 11.43 4.50 -12.32
N LYS A 3 10.09 4.59 -12.47
CA LYS A 3 9.20 5.24 -11.51
C LYS A 3 8.51 4.21 -10.64
N ILE A 4 8.60 4.42 -9.34
CA ILE A 4 8.01 3.51 -8.35
C ILE A 4 6.96 4.26 -7.53
N LEU A 5 5.71 3.82 -7.59
CA LEU A 5 4.64 4.29 -6.74
C LEU A 5 4.55 3.41 -5.49
N VAL A 6 4.64 4.04 -4.32
CA VAL A 6 4.46 3.37 -3.02
C VAL A 6 3.23 3.96 -2.34
N THR A 7 2.13 3.21 -2.30
CA THR A 7 0.93 3.62 -1.56
C THR A 7 1.02 3.15 -0.11
N GLY A 8 0.49 3.94 0.83
CA GLY A 8 0.80 3.75 2.26
C GLY A 8 2.25 4.12 2.58
N GLY A 9 2.85 5.00 1.75
CA GLY A 9 4.27 5.32 1.79
C GLY A 9 4.71 6.14 2.99
N ALA A 10 3.80 6.83 3.68
CA ALA A 10 4.08 7.54 4.93
C ALA A 10 3.87 6.67 6.19
N GLY A 11 3.47 5.40 6.02
CA GLY A 11 3.42 4.40 7.07
C GLY A 11 4.80 3.84 7.41
N PHE A 12 4.87 2.98 8.45
CA PHE A 12 6.14 2.41 8.93
C PHE A 12 6.90 1.64 7.83
N LEU A 13 6.24 0.68 7.18
CA LEU A 13 6.89 -0.12 6.13
C LEU A 13 7.14 0.72 4.88
N GLY A 14 6.16 1.56 4.48
CA GLY A 14 6.23 2.38 3.28
C GLY A 14 7.39 3.37 3.31
N ALA A 15 7.57 4.10 4.41
CA ALA A 15 8.65 5.07 4.57
C ALA A 15 10.05 4.41 4.50
N ASN A 16 10.20 3.26 5.14
CA ASN A 16 11.45 2.48 5.07
C ASN A 16 11.71 1.94 3.65
N LEU A 17 10.66 1.51 2.94
CA LEU A 17 10.78 1.09 1.55
C LEU A 17 11.20 2.25 0.65
N CYS A 18 10.53 3.41 0.75
CA CYS A 18 10.88 4.63 0.01
C CYS A 18 12.35 5.01 0.22
N ALA A 19 12.80 5.07 1.49
CA ALA A 19 14.19 5.37 1.81
C ALA A 19 15.18 4.37 1.17
N LYS A 20 14.85 3.08 1.20
CA LYS A 20 15.70 2.02 0.64
C LYS A 20 15.75 2.07 -0.89
N LEU A 21 14.64 2.37 -1.55
CA LEU A 21 14.58 2.56 -3.01
C LEU A 21 15.41 3.75 -3.45
N LEU A 22 15.26 4.89 -2.78
CA LEU A 22 16.08 6.09 -3.06
C LEU A 22 17.58 5.85 -2.86
N LYS A 23 17.95 5.09 -1.83
CA LYS A 23 19.34 4.74 -1.56
C LYS A 23 19.98 3.87 -2.68
N ARG A 24 19.18 3.11 -3.43
CA ARG A 24 19.66 2.36 -4.61
C ARG A 24 20.00 3.26 -5.79
N GLY A 25 19.45 4.47 -5.85
CA GLY A 25 19.87 5.54 -6.75
C GLY A 25 19.32 5.49 -8.17
N ASN A 26 18.57 4.45 -8.56
CA ASN A 26 18.11 4.25 -9.94
C ASN A 26 16.61 4.51 -10.13
N PHE A 27 15.93 5.01 -9.11
CA PHE A 27 14.47 5.15 -9.07
C PHE A 27 14.03 6.57 -8.79
N GLU A 28 12.93 6.96 -9.40
CA GLU A 28 12.07 8.06 -8.96
C GLU A 28 10.97 7.45 -8.10
N VAL A 29 10.83 7.89 -6.85
CA VAL A 29 9.91 7.32 -5.88
C VAL A 29 8.78 8.29 -5.60
N ILE A 30 7.55 7.85 -5.87
CA ILE A 30 6.32 8.57 -5.60
C ILE A 30 5.67 7.93 -4.38
N CYS A 31 5.65 8.66 -3.27
CA CYS A 31 4.98 8.26 -2.04
C CYS A 31 3.55 8.79 -2.05
N LEU A 32 2.56 7.91 -1.97
CA LEU A 32 1.16 8.26 -1.93
C LEU A 32 0.55 7.76 -0.62
N ASP A 33 -0.05 8.65 0.16
CA ASP A 33 -0.64 8.33 1.47
C ASP A 33 -1.70 9.37 1.83
N ASN A 34 -2.76 8.96 2.50
CA ASN A 34 -3.82 9.86 2.99
C ASN A 34 -3.61 10.30 4.44
N LEU A 35 -2.48 9.92 5.04
CA LEU A 35 -2.08 10.20 6.42
C LEU A 35 -3.10 9.72 7.49
N TYR A 36 -3.98 8.79 7.15
CA TYR A 36 -4.96 8.23 8.10
C TYR A 36 -4.28 7.50 9.27
N THR A 37 -3.22 6.74 8.98
CA THR A 37 -2.38 6.06 9.97
C THR A 37 -0.90 6.38 9.80
N GLY A 38 -0.51 6.91 8.65
CA GLY A 38 0.82 7.40 8.34
C GLY A 38 1.10 8.78 8.95
N SER A 39 2.35 9.22 8.86
CA SER A 39 2.77 10.54 9.30
C SER A 39 3.82 11.11 8.36
N ILE A 40 3.73 12.40 8.10
CA ILE A 40 4.73 13.16 7.35
C ILE A 40 6.12 13.07 8.02
N ASP A 41 6.16 12.95 9.34
CA ASP A 41 7.42 12.79 10.07
C ASP A 41 8.22 11.55 9.67
N ASN A 42 7.54 10.50 9.20
CA ASN A 42 8.20 9.27 8.76
C ASN A 42 8.97 9.45 7.44
N ILE A 43 8.63 10.45 6.65
CA ILE A 43 9.19 10.71 5.31
C ILE A 43 9.88 12.07 5.19
N LYS A 44 9.91 12.88 6.27
CA LYS A 44 10.41 14.26 6.23
C LYS A 44 11.83 14.37 5.67
N GLU A 45 12.72 13.44 6.01
CA GLU A 45 14.10 13.45 5.52
C GLU A 45 14.19 13.10 4.01
N LEU A 46 13.16 12.46 3.46
CA LEU A 46 13.10 12.11 2.05
C LEU A 46 12.61 13.26 1.18
N LEU A 47 11.88 14.22 1.75
CA LEU A 47 11.29 15.35 1.01
C LEU A 47 12.32 16.26 0.32
N GLU A 48 13.56 16.28 0.83
CA GLU A 48 14.65 17.05 0.22
C GLU A 48 15.31 16.32 -0.96
N ASN A 49 14.99 15.04 -1.18
CA ASN A 49 15.56 14.25 -2.26
C ASN A 49 14.85 14.56 -3.58
N LYS A 50 15.59 15.03 -4.57
CA LYS A 50 15.05 15.40 -5.90
C LYS A 50 14.34 14.28 -6.66
N ASN A 51 14.60 13.02 -6.29
CA ASN A 51 13.98 11.84 -6.88
C ASN A 51 12.83 11.29 -6.02
N PHE A 52 12.37 12.05 -5.03
CA PHE A 52 11.26 11.70 -4.17
C PHE A 52 10.14 12.74 -4.29
N SER A 53 8.91 12.27 -4.38
CA SER A 53 7.73 13.12 -4.29
C SER A 53 6.71 12.51 -3.34
N PHE A 54 6.02 13.36 -2.59
CA PHE A 54 4.90 12.98 -1.74
C PHE A 54 3.61 13.57 -2.29
N ILE A 55 2.58 12.75 -2.35
CA ILE A 55 1.24 13.14 -2.75
C ILE A 55 0.28 12.68 -1.66
N GLU A 56 -0.39 13.62 -1.01
CA GLU A 56 -1.47 13.31 -0.08
C GLU A 56 -2.71 12.94 -0.89
N PHE A 57 -3.07 11.64 -0.86
CA PHE A 57 -4.17 11.12 -1.65
C PHE A 57 -4.71 9.81 -1.08
N ASP A 58 -6.03 9.63 -1.20
CA ASP A 58 -6.71 8.42 -0.78
C ASP A 58 -6.91 7.45 -1.95
N VAL A 59 -6.36 6.25 -1.84
CA VAL A 59 -6.45 5.20 -2.87
C VAL A 59 -7.87 4.75 -3.18
N GLU A 60 -8.85 5.10 -2.35
CA GLU A 60 -10.27 4.86 -2.64
C GLU A 60 -10.76 5.68 -3.85
N ASN A 61 -10.05 6.75 -4.20
CA ASN A 61 -10.34 7.59 -5.36
C ASN A 61 -9.54 7.12 -6.59
N SER A 62 -10.01 7.48 -7.77
CA SER A 62 -9.30 7.16 -9.02
C SER A 62 -7.99 7.94 -9.13
N LEU A 63 -6.89 7.24 -9.41
CA LEU A 63 -5.59 7.86 -9.63
C LEU A 63 -5.49 8.62 -10.98
N ASP A 64 -6.50 8.54 -11.82
CA ASP A 64 -6.54 9.22 -13.13
C ASP A 64 -6.42 10.75 -13.00
N GLU A 65 -6.91 11.30 -11.88
CA GLU A 65 -6.86 12.73 -11.60
C GLU A 65 -5.44 13.27 -11.35
N LEU A 66 -4.51 12.38 -11.02
CA LEU A 66 -3.16 12.77 -10.62
C LEU A 66 -2.18 12.92 -11.78
N ASN A 67 -2.56 12.52 -13.00
CA ASN A 67 -1.68 12.53 -14.19
C ASN A 67 -0.30 11.91 -13.93
N LEU A 68 -0.28 10.81 -13.17
CA LEU A 68 0.94 10.08 -12.80
C LEU A 68 1.26 8.98 -13.81
N SER A 69 2.53 8.56 -13.80
CA SER A 69 2.97 7.32 -14.42
C SER A 69 3.86 6.54 -13.46
N ALA A 70 3.82 5.21 -13.52
CA ALA A 70 4.70 4.34 -12.75
C ALA A 70 5.00 3.08 -13.54
N ASP A 71 6.22 2.53 -13.33
CA ASP A 71 6.64 1.23 -13.87
C ASP A 71 6.38 0.11 -12.86
N TYR A 72 6.47 0.45 -11.56
CA TYR A 72 6.21 -0.46 -10.44
C TYR A 72 5.34 0.20 -9.39
N ILE A 73 4.48 -0.61 -8.77
CA ILE A 73 3.59 -0.18 -7.70
C ILE A 73 3.77 -1.11 -6.52
N PHE A 74 4.02 -0.54 -5.33
CA PHE A 74 3.98 -1.26 -4.06
C PHE A 74 2.74 -0.80 -3.29
N ASN A 75 1.70 -1.63 -3.25
CA ASN A 75 0.50 -1.31 -2.49
C ASN A 75 0.62 -1.81 -1.05
N LEU A 76 0.86 -0.84 -0.15
CA LEU A 76 0.92 -1.05 1.30
C LEU A 76 -0.21 -0.27 2.02
N ALA A 77 -1.10 0.37 1.27
CA ALA A 77 -2.17 1.20 1.80
C ALA A 77 -3.30 0.33 2.38
N CYS A 78 -3.26 0.09 3.68
CA CYS A 78 -4.36 -0.48 4.45
C CYS A 78 -4.16 -0.19 5.94
N PRO A 79 -5.21 0.16 6.70
CA PRO A 79 -5.14 0.20 8.15
C PRO A 79 -4.85 -1.22 8.70
N ALA A 80 -3.62 -1.45 9.19
CA ALA A 80 -3.17 -2.78 9.58
C ALA A 80 -3.31 -3.07 11.08
N SER A 81 -3.43 -2.03 11.91
CA SER A 81 -3.57 -2.17 13.36
C SER A 81 -5.02 -2.40 13.78
N PRO A 82 -5.32 -3.34 14.71
CA PRO A 82 -6.67 -3.57 15.24
C PRO A 82 -7.39 -2.30 15.70
N VAL A 83 -6.68 -1.40 16.37
CA VAL A 83 -7.23 -0.12 16.83
C VAL A 83 -7.77 0.72 15.67
N HIS A 84 -7.10 0.70 14.52
CA HIS A 84 -7.49 1.51 13.36
C HIS A 84 -8.56 0.82 12.51
N TYR A 85 -8.37 -0.45 12.15
CA TYR A 85 -9.34 -1.13 11.26
C TYR A 85 -10.66 -1.47 11.95
N GLN A 86 -10.68 -1.59 13.30
CA GLN A 86 -11.92 -1.80 14.06
C GLN A 86 -12.66 -0.49 14.34
N LYS A 87 -11.95 0.65 14.38
CA LYS A 87 -12.56 1.96 14.59
C LYS A 87 -13.48 2.35 13.44
N ASP A 88 -13.07 2.06 12.20
CA ASP A 88 -13.87 2.27 11.00
C ASP A 88 -13.69 1.09 10.02
N PRO A 89 -14.47 0.01 10.23
CA PRO A 89 -14.38 -1.18 9.38
C PRO A 89 -14.87 -0.91 7.94
N VAL A 90 -15.77 0.05 7.75
CA VAL A 90 -16.25 0.44 6.40
C VAL A 90 -15.13 1.11 5.61
N LYS A 91 -14.38 2.01 6.24
CA LYS A 91 -13.18 2.62 5.65
C LYS A 91 -12.14 1.56 5.29
N THR A 92 -11.89 0.62 6.19
CA THR A 92 -10.95 -0.48 5.95
C THR A 92 -11.37 -1.34 4.76
N LEU A 93 -12.67 -1.68 4.67
CA LEU A 93 -13.22 -2.42 3.53
C LEU A 93 -13.04 -1.64 2.22
N LYS A 94 -13.40 -0.35 2.21
CA LYS A 94 -13.27 0.50 1.03
C LYS A 94 -11.81 0.62 0.57
N THR A 95 -10.89 0.87 1.49
CA THR A 95 -9.45 0.93 1.17
C THR A 95 -8.96 -0.38 0.58
N SER A 96 -9.39 -1.54 1.14
CA SER A 96 -8.97 -2.86 0.67
C SER A 96 -9.58 -3.25 -0.68
N VAL A 97 -10.81 -2.82 -0.99
CA VAL A 97 -11.51 -3.19 -2.23
C VAL A 97 -11.33 -2.13 -3.32
N PHE A 98 -11.71 -0.88 -3.05
CA PHE A 98 -11.58 0.18 -4.05
C PHE A 98 -10.15 0.61 -4.25
N GLY A 99 -9.32 0.60 -3.19
CA GLY A 99 -7.90 0.91 -3.32
C GLY A 99 -7.19 -0.02 -4.30
N ILE A 100 -7.32 -1.34 -4.12
CA ILE A 100 -6.70 -2.27 -5.07
C ILE A 100 -7.34 -2.20 -6.46
N TYR A 101 -8.66 -2.02 -6.56
CA TYR A 101 -9.34 -1.87 -7.84
C TYR A 101 -8.80 -0.67 -8.64
N ASN A 102 -8.66 0.49 -8.01
CA ASN A 102 -8.12 1.69 -8.63
C ASN A 102 -6.65 1.52 -9.03
N LEU A 103 -5.85 0.88 -8.17
CA LEU A 103 -4.44 0.62 -8.46
C LEU A 103 -4.25 -0.40 -9.59
N LEU A 104 -5.10 -1.41 -9.72
CA LEU A 104 -5.07 -2.35 -10.85
C LEU A 104 -5.44 -1.65 -12.16
N ASN A 105 -6.44 -0.75 -12.16
CA ASN A 105 -6.77 0.07 -13.32
C ASN A 105 -5.60 0.98 -13.71
N PHE A 106 -4.97 1.62 -12.73
CA PHE A 106 -3.80 2.46 -12.94
C PHE A 106 -2.62 1.63 -13.46
N ALA A 107 -2.35 0.46 -12.88
CA ALA A 107 -1.29 -0.45 -13.33
C ALA A 107 -1.50 -0.88 -14.80
N ASN A 108 -2.73 -1.25 -15.16
CA ASN A 108 -3.07 -1.65 -16.53
C ASN A 108 -2.85 -0.51 -17.53
N LYS A 109 -3.26 0.72 -17.20
CA LYS A 109 -3.06 1.90 -18.06
C LYS A 109 -1.58 2.25 -18.25
N ASN A 110 -0.75 2.01 -17.25
CA ASN A 110 0.68 2.32 -17.28
C ASN A 110 1.55 1.13 -17.70
N ASN A 111 0.97 -0.06 -17.94
CA ASN A 111 1.70 -1.31 -18.13
C ASN A 111 2.66 -1.59 -16.95
N ALA A 112 2.26 -1.23 -15.74
CA ALA A 112 3.06 -1.32 -14.53
C ALA A 112 2.92 -2.68 -13.85
N THR A 113 4.00 -3.12 -13.20
CA THR A 113 3.96 -4.29 -12.32
C THR A 113 3.54 -3.87 -10.93
N ILE A 114 2.56 -4.57 -10.33
CA ILE A 114 2.08 -4.30 -8.98
C ILE A 114 2.44 -5.42 -8.00
N LEU A 115 2.98 -5.05 -6.84
CA LEU A 115 3.08 -5.88 -5.66
C LEU A 115 1.99 -5.47 -4.67
N GLN A 116 1.07 -6.41 -4.36
CA GLN A 116 0.04 -6.24 -3.35
C GLN A 116 0.51 -6.84 -2.03
N ALA A 117 0.63 -6.03 -0.98
CA ALA A 117 0.78 -6.57 0.37
C ALA A 117 -0.49 -7.31 0.78
N SER A 118 -0.35 -8.57 1.13
CA SER A 118 -1.44 -9.39 1.64
C SER A 118 -1.37 -9.47 3.18
N THR A 119 -2.02 -10.46 3.77
CA THR A 119 -2.11 -10.63 5.22
C THR A 119 -2.14 -12.11 5.59
N SER A 120 -1.62 -12.46 6.77
CA SER A 120 -1.76 -13.80 7.34
C SER A 120 -3.21 -14.16 7.67
N GLU A 121 -4.10 -13.17 7.75
CA GLU A 121 -5.53 -13.37 8.01
C GLU A 121 -6.23 -14.17 6.90
N ILE A 122 -5.60 -14.30 5.72
CA ILE A 122 -6.12 -15.19 4.66
C ILE A 122 -6.19 -16.65 5.09
N TYR A 123 -5.42 -17.02 6.12
CA TYR A 123 -5.45 -18.38 6.69
C TYR A 123 -6.44 -18.53 7.84
N GLY A 124 -6.98 -17.42 8.38
CA GLY A 124 -7.91 -17.41 9.48
C GLY A 124 -7.33 -17.99 10.77
N ASP A 125 -8.02 -18.98 11.35
CA ASP A 125 -7.53 -19.75 12.50
C ASP A 125 -6.83 -21.02 11.98
N PRO A 126 -5.49 -20.99 11.76
CA PRO A 126 -4.81 -22.03 11.02
C PRO A 126 -4.57 -23.28 11.86
N ALA A 127 -4.91 -24.44 11.31
CA ALA A 127 -4.62 -25.74 11.91
C ALA A 127 -3.22 -26.29 11.54
N ILE A 128 -2.52 -25.64 10.59
CA ILE A 128 -1.22 -26.07 10.08
C ILE A 128 -0.18 -24.96 10.28
N HIS A 129 0.95 -25.32 10.90
CA HIS A 129 2.08 -24.43 11.13
C HIS A 129 3.42 -25.08 10.68
N PRO A 130 4.30 -24.34 9.99
CA PRO A 130 4.06 -23.05 9.35
C PRO A 130 3.04 -23.16 8.21
N GLN A 131 2.30 -22.07 7.94
CA GLN A 131 1.35 -22.02 6.84
C GLN A 131 2.09 -22.08 5.50
N LYS A 132 1.65 -22.98 4.62
CA LYS A 132 2.14 -23.10 3.26
C LYS A 132 1.18 -22.41 2.29
N GLU A 133 1.69 -22.01 1.12
CA GLU A 133 0.88 -21.31 0.11
C GLU A 133 -0.32 -22.12 -0.38
N GLU A 134 -0.21 -23.45 -0.36
CA GLU A 134 -1.30 -24.36 -0.77
C GLU A 134 -2.37 -24.56 0.31
N TYR A 135 -2.15 -24.02 1.54
CA TYR A 135 -3.11 -24.18 2.62
C TYR A 135 -4.28 -23.21 2.47
N PHE A 136 -5.50 -23.74 2.35
CA PHE A 136 -6.71 -22.91 2.19
C PHE A 136 -7.13 -22.13 3.44
N GLY A 137 -6.72 -22.58 4.62
CA GLY A 137 -7.05 -21.92 5.88
C GLY A 137 -8.47 -22.16 6.41
N ASN A 138 -8.80 -21.47 7.51
CA ASN A 138 -10.09 -21.49 8.20
C ASN A 138 -10.54 -20.05 8.47
N VAL A 139 -10.92 -19.33 7.43
CA VAL A 139 -11.36 -17.94 7.55
C VAL A 139 -12.76 -17.88 8.18
N ASN A 140 -12.94 -16.98 9.16
CA ASN A 140 -14.24 -16.67 9.71
C ASN A 140 -14.96 -15.65 8.81
N PRO A 141 -15.98 -16.05 8.03
CA PRO A 141 -16.65 -15.16 7.07
C PRO A 141 -17.56 -14.11 7.72
N ILE A 142 -17.82 -14.22 9.02
CA ILE A 142 -18.69 -13.29 9.78
C ILE A 142 -17.88 -12.43 10.77
N GLY A 143 -16.55 -12.52 10.75
CA GLY A 143 -15.69 -11.65 11.55
C GLY A 143 -15.74 -10.19 11.08
N ILE A 144 -15.35 -9.28 11.97
CA ILE A 144 -15.29 -7.83 11.65
C ILE A 144 -14.19 -7.51 10.62
N ARG A 145 -13.22 -8.40 10.50
CA ARG A 145 -12.13 -8.28 9.55
C ARG A 145 -12.11 -9.45 8.58
#